data_a85566697a91efda4dc5a2d0337dafe3
#
_entry.id   a85566697a91efda4dc5a2d0337dafe3
#
_cell.length_a   1.000
_cell.length_b   1.000
_cell.length_c   1.000
_cell.angle_alpha   90.00
_cell.angle_beta   90.00
_cell.angle_gamma   90.00
#
_symmetry.space_group_name_H-M   'P 1'
#
loop_
_entity.id
_entity.type
_entity.pdbx_description
1 polymer ?
#
loop_
_entity_poly.entity_id
_entity_poly.type
_entity_poly.pdbx_seq_one_letter_code
_entity_poly.pdbx_strand_id
1 'polypeptide(L)'
;MSKDGEAPKKGKEKQPETGRRLSYKYRIYPNEEQRRYFAVNFGCCRCVYNHFLSEREAAYLRTCKTVKVPKLDESGERVVGQDGKGAWDEAPNPLYVEGSRPMSFFDTSKALTALKKETVGEDGRRWLYDADATALVYSLRHLDAAYKNFFRRVKQASGPAGHPKFKSRRDAHPSFTIAKCKVVDGCVVLPKAGEVKAKIHRPLQGEVVSATVTMDIEPTPRHPEGAYSIAVNVKEAPFEEYRAPEGGAVGVTMGLERWIVTSDGEVRQLPEEIKRLERQLEREQRRLSRRQGARKGEAASNRYLEQRRKVARIQARIANIRKNAVHNATAELVREHAAVYTRAMGSKDMMQSQKGPGKKRRAINRRIADASFAEINRQIAYKAEWAGRRHAELEVLAPTAQTCSDCGHVEKSVADGFSQTWTCPECGRVHDRKYNGARNVLEAGLRIDAEREHDGGDAE
;
A
#
# COMPACT_ATOMS: atom_id res chain seq x y z
N MET A 1 18.24 -35.50 -45.40
CA MET A 1 17.14 -35.88 -44.52
C MET A 1 16.93 -34.72 -43.54
N SER A 2 15.95 -33.92 -43.86
CA SER A 2 15.52 -32.69 -43.14
C SER A 2 14.92 -33.07 -41.82
N LYS A 3 15.31 -32.36 -40.74
CA LYS A 3 14.63 -32.40 -39.46
C LYS A 3 13.70 -31.19 -39.34
N ASP A 4 12.46 -31.53 -39.17
CA ASP A 4 11.30 -30.65 -39.13
C ASP A 4 11.39 -29.55 -38.06
N GLY A 5 11.03 -28.34 -38.49
CA GLY A 5 10.91 -27.19 -37.60
C GLY A 5 9.66 -27.31 -36.70
N GLU A 6 9.88 -27.34 -35.43
CA GLU A 6 8.81 -27.23 -34.45
C GLU A 6 8.31 -25.76 -34.40
N ALA A 7 7.06 -25.55 -34.82
CA ALA A 7 6.42 -24.25 -34.82
C ALA A 7 6.28 -23.70 -33.36
N PRO A 8 6.41 -22.39 -33.14
CA PRO A 8 6.29 -21.80 -31.82
C PRO A 8 4.85 -21.99 -31.29
N LYS A 9 4.73 -22.57 -30.11
CA LYS A 9 3.45 -22.74 -29.42
C LYS A 9 2.76 -21.38 -29.25
N LYS A 10 1.64 -21.19 -29.95
CA LYS A 10 0.75 -20.02 -29.81
C LYS A 10 0.42 -19.80 -28.35
N GLY A 11 0.77 -18.63 -27.83
CA GLY A 11 0.36 -18.18 -26.52
C GLY A 11 -1.17 -18.22 -26.45
N LYS A 12 -1.72 -18.85 -25.39
CA LYS A 12 -3.16 -18.84 -25.14
C LYS A 12 -3.58 -17.36 -25.05
N GLU A 13 -4.39 -16.91 -25.97
CA GLU A 13 -5.09 -15.63 -25.87
C GLU A 13 -5.82 -15.60 -24.53
N LYS A 14 -5.52 -14.60 -23.73
CA LYS A 14 -6.26 -14.36 -22.50
C LYS A 14 -7.67 -13.92 -22.90
N GLN A 15 -8.67 -14.76 -22.64
CA GLN A 15 -10.06 -14.33 -22.73
C GLN A 15 -10.25 -13.08 -21.87
N PRO A 16 -11.01 -12.08 -22.33
CA PRO A 16 -11.29 -10.89 -21.53
C PRO A 16 -11.90 -11.31 -20.19
N GLU A 17 -11.38 -10.74 -19.09
CA GLU A 17 -11.89 -11.03 -17.74
C GLU A 17 -13.36 -10.53 -17.69
N THR A 18 -14.31 -11.43 -17.51
CA THR A 18 -15.75 -11.14 -17.53
C THR A 18 -16.26 -10.48 -16.24
N GLY A 19 -15.38 -10.16 -15.29
CA GLY A 19 -15.76 -9.58 -14.02
C GLY A 19 -14.62 -8.91 -13.26
N ARG A 20 -14.98 -8.20 -12.19
CA ARG A 20 -14.06 -7.44 -11.34
C ARG A 20 -13.23 -8.33 -10.42
N ARG A 21 -12.04 -7.86 -10.06
CA ARG A 21 -11.27 -8.38 -8.93
C ARG A 21 -11.58 -7.56 -7.68
N LEU A 22 -12.10 -8.19 -6.65
CA LEU A 22 -12.44 -7.57 -5.37
C LEU A 22 -11.69 -8.23 -4.21
N SER A 23 -11.55 -7.47 -3.12
CA SER A 23 -11.04 -7.98 -1.85
C SER A 23 -12.03 -7.68 -0.73
N TYR A 24 -12.47 -8.72 -0.04
CA TYR A 24 -13.39 -8.62 1.09
C TYR A 24 -12.61 -8.82 2.39
N LYS A 25 -12.59 -7.80 3.26
CA LYS A 25 -11.91 -7.91 4.56
C LYS A 25 -12.93 -8.13 5.67
N TYR A 26 -12.87 -9.29 6.33
CA TYR A 26 -13.71 -9.65 7.47
C TYR A 26 -12.89 -9.72 8.75
N ARG A 27 -13.49 -9.36 9.87
CA ARG A 27 -12.93 -9.63 11.19
C ARG A 27 -13.23 -11.08 11.55
N ILE A 28 -12.23 -11.79 12.07
CA ILE A 28 -12.35 -13.18 12.49
C ILE A 28 -12.01 -13.35 13.97
N TYR A 29 -12.60 -14.37 14.59
CA TYR A 29 -12.51 -14.66 16.02
C TYR A 29 -12.03 -16.10 16.22
N PRO A 30 -10.73 -16.38 16.01
CA PRO A 30 -10.19 -17.72 16.16
C PRO A 30 -10.22 -18.19 17.62
N ASN A 31 -10.51 -19.46 17.84
CA ASN A 31 -10.35 -20.13 19.13
C ASN A 31 -8.85 -20.34 19.44
N GLU A 32 -8.53 -20.98 20.57
CA GLU A 32 -7.14 -21.15 21.00
C GLU A 32 -6.33 -22.04 20.06
N GLU A 33 -6.89 -23.15 19.61
CA GLU A 33 -6.26 -24.09 18.67
C GLU A 33 -5.99 -23.41 17.32
N GLN A 34 -6.97 -22.67 16.81
CA GLN A 34 -6.84 -21.90 15.57
C GLN A 34 -5.77 -20.80 15.68
N ARG A 35 -5.67 -20.12 16.83
CA ARG A 35 -4.60 -19.13 17.07
C ARG A 35 -3.22 -19.80 17.08
N ARG A 36 -3.08 -20.99 17.67
CA ARG A 36 -1.83 -21.78 17.63
C ARG A 36 -1.47 -22.12 16.20
N TYR A 37 -2.42 -22.62 15.42
CA TYR A 37 -2.23 -22.92 14.01
C TYR A 37 -1.82 -21.68 13.20
N PHE A 38 -2.45 -20.50 13.44
CA PHE A 38 -2.06 -19.24 12.79
C PHE A 38 -0.64 -18.83 13.16
N ALA A 39 -0.26 -18.95 14.43
CA ALA A 39 1.10 -18.65 14.89
C ALA A 39 2.17 -19.52 14.20
N VAL A 40 1.89 -20.80 14.02
CA VAL A 40 2.75 -21.73 13.26
C VAL A 40 2.89 -21.22 11.81
N ASN A 41 1.78 -20.91 11.13
CA ASN A 41 1.83 -20.42 9.75
C ASN A 41 2.60 -19.09 9.63
N PHE A 42 2.42 -18.14 10.55
CA PHE A 42 3.19 -16.88 10.57
C PHE A 42 4.70 -17.16 10.70
N GLY A 43 5.07 -18.09 11.59
CA GLY A 43 6.46 -18.49 11.81
C GLY A 43 7.08 -19.15 10.58
N CYS A 44 6.43 -20.17 10.05
CA CYS A 44 6.89 -20.92 8.89
C CYS A 44 6.98 -20.05 7.64
N CYS A 45 5.97 -19.20 7.36
CA CYS A 45 5.98 -18.30 6.22
C CYS A 45 7.11 -17.26 6.32
N ARG A 46 7.41 -16.75 7.52
CA ARG A 46 8.53 -15.85 7.75
C ARG A 46 9.87 -16.55 7.52
N CYS A 47 10.03 -17.75 8.04
CA CYS A 47 11.23 -18.57 7.86
C CYS A 47 11.50 -18.84 6.38
N VAL A 48 10.52 -19.34 5.64
CA VAL A 48 10.62 -19.61 4.20
C VAL A 48 10.94 -18.36 3.40
N TYR A 49 10.26 -17.22 3.69
CA TYR A 49 10.53 -15.96 3.03
C TYR A 49 11.98 -15.51 3.25
N ASN A 50 12.47 -15.54 4.50
CA ASN A 50 13.81 -15.08 4.86
C ASN A 50 14.89 -16.01 4.30
N HIS A 51 14.68 -17.32 4.36
CA HIS A 51 15.60 -18.30 3.79
C HIS A 51 15.81 -18.04 2.30
N PHE A 52 14.73 -17.97 1.52
CA PHE A 52 14.84 -17.74 0.08
C PHE A 52 15.22 -16.30 -0.30
N LEU A 53 15.03 -15.32 0.56
CA LEU A 53 15.61 -14.00 0.36
C LEU A 53 17.14 -14.10 0.42
N SER A 54 17.70 -14.76 1.44
CA SER A 54 19.14 -14.98 1.58
C SER A 54 19.73 -15.78 0.40
N GLU A 55 19.04 -16.87 -0.01
CA GLU A 55 19.47 -17.69 -1.14
C GLU A 55 19.47 -16.90 -2.47
N ARG A 56 18.47 -16.06 -2.69
CA ARG A 56 18.40 -15.19 -3.88
C ARG A 56 19.49 -14.13 -3.88
N GLU A 57 19.80 -13.56 -2.72
CA GLU A 57 20.93 -12.62 -2.56
C GLU A 57 22.26 -13.29 -2.84
N ALA A 58 22.48 -14.48 -2.28
CA ALA A 58 23.69 -15.27 -2.51
C ALA A 58 23.84 -15.68 -3.99
N ALA A 59 22.73 -16.12 -4.63
CA ALA A 59 22.73 -16.45 -6.05
C ALA A 59 23.03 -15.22 -6.92
N TYR A 60 22.52 -14.05 -6.57
CA TYR A 60 22.81 -12.81 -7.28
C TYR A 60 24.28 -12.42 -7.14
N LEU A 61 24.85 -12.50 -5.92
CA LEU A 61 26.26 -12.21 -5.69
C LEU A 61 27.19 -13.09 -6.56
N ARG A 62 26.83 -14.37 -6.76
CA ARG A 62 27.59 -15.25 -7.66
C ARG A 62 27.61 -14.80 -9.12
N THR A 63 26.67 -13.95 -9.54
CA THR A 63 26.65 -13.37 -10.89
C THR A 63 27.49 -12.10 -11.03
N CYS A 64 27.88 -11.47 -9.94
CA CYS A 64 28.60 -10.20 -9.93
C CYS A 64 30.11 -10.44 -9.97
N LYS A 65 30.82 -9.93 -10.99
CA LYS A 65 32.28 -10.01 -11.08
C LYS A 65 32.98 -9.17 -10.03
N THR A 66 32.40 -8.03 -9.67
CA THR A 66 32.91 -7.12 -8.64
C THR A 66 31.88 -6.88 -7.55
N VAL A 67 32.35 -6.54 -6.37
CA VAL A 67 31.52 -6.14 -5.21
C VAL A 67 32.03 -4.82 -4.66
N LYS A 68 31.11 -4.01 -4.12
CA LYS A 68 31.45 -2.79 -3.41
C LYS A 68 31.98 -3.13 -2.02
N VAL A 69 33.19 -2.70 -1.73
CA VAL A 69 33.86 -2.81 -0.42
C VAL A 69 33.97 -1.42 0.19
N PRO A 70 33.95 -1.27 1.52
CA PRO A 70 34.27 0.01 2.16
C PRO A 70 35.64 0.49 1.75
N LYS A 71 35.72 1.75 1.29
CA LYS A 71 37.03 2.37 1.06
C LYS A 71 37.69 2.63 2.40
N LEU A 72 38.90 2.10 2.55
CA LEU A 72 39.73 2.30 3.74
C LEU A 72 40.89 3.27 3.40
N ASP A 73 41.31 4.07 4.37
CA ASP A 73 42.49 4.90 4.27
C ASP A 73 43.79 4.08 4.62
N GLU A 74 44.94 4.73 4.62
CA GLU A 74 46.21 4.08 4.90
C GLU A 74 46.32 3.53 6.34
N SER A 75 45.47 4.00 7.26
CA SER A 75 45.37 3.51 8.64
C SER A 75 44.38 2.35 8.81
N GLY A 76 43.64 1.98 7.73
CA GLY A 76 42.60 0.95 7.75
C GLY A 76 41.25 1.45 8.27
N GLU A 77 41.09 2.76 8.46
CA GLU A 77 39.81 3.35 8.83
C GLU A 77 38.94 3.64 7.60
N ARG A 78 37.61 3.62 7.80
CA ARG A 78 36.68 3.84 6.73
C ARG A 78 36.64 5.30 6.28
N VAL A 79 36.95 5.56 5.02
CA VAL A 79 36.84 6.89 4.42
C VAL A 79 35.39 7.35 4.38
N VAL A 80 35.11 8.52 4.95
CA VAL A 80 33.79 9.15 4.96
C VAL A 80 33.82 10.40 4.08
N GLY A 81 32.90 10.50 3.13
CA GLY A 81 32.80 11.67 2.25
C GLY A 81 32.29 12.92 2.97
N GLN A 82 32.35 14.07 2.31
CA GLN A 82 31.83 15.35 2.85
C GLN A 82 30.34 15.33 3.21
N ASP A 83 29.58 14.39 2.64
CA ASP A 83 28.15 14.17 2.93
C ASP A 83 27.91 13.27 4.17
N GLY A 84 28.97 12.90 4.90
CA GLY A 84 28.91 11.99 6.05
C GLY A 84 28.67 10.53 5.71
N LYS A 85 28.69 10.16 4.42
CA LYS A 85 28.54 8.76 3.99
C LYS A 85 29.88 8.13 3.72
N GLY A 86 30.00 6.84 4.04
CA GLY A 86 31.22 6.08 3.74
C GLY A 86 31.44 5.96 2.23
N ALA A 87 32.68 6.17 1.80
CA ALA A 87 33.09 5.90 0.42
C ALA A 87 33.22 4.39 0.17
N TRP A 88 33.06 3.98 -1.11
CA TRP A 88 33.07 2.59 -1.52
C TRP A 88 34.02 2.43 -2.73
N ASP A 89 34.79 1.37 -2.71
CA ASP A 89 35.64 0.92 -3.83
C ASP A 89 35.03 -0.36 -4.43
N GLU A 90 35.43 -0.70 -5.64
CA GLU A 90 35.09 -1.97 -6.28
C GLU A 90 36.26 -2.95 -6.13
N ALA A 91 35.97 -4.15 -5.67
CA ALA A 91 36.95 -5.24 -5.56
C ALA A 91 36.43 -6.49 -6.29
N PRO A 92 37.32 -7.38 -6.76
CA PRO A 92 36.95 -8.67 -7.31
C PRO A 92 36.06 -9.44 -6.32
N ASN A 93 35.00 -10.04 -6.82
CA ASN A 93 34.08 -10.81 -6.00
C ASN A 93 34.58 -12.26 -5.85
N PRO A 94 35.00 -12.70 -4.66
CA PRO A 94 35.46 -14.07 -4.43
C PRO A 94 34.34 -15.12 -4.59
N LEU A 95 33.09 -14.69 -4.57
CA LEU A 95 31.91 -15.57 -4.74
C LEU A 95 31.44 -15.67 -6.19
N TYR A 96 32.10 -14.97 -7.13
CA TYR A 96 31.71 -15.02 -8.55
C TYR A 96 31.86 -16.44 -9.11
N VAL A 97 30.85 -16.88 -9.82
CA VAL A 97 30.85 -18.16 -10.55
C VAL A 97 30.40 -17.89 -11.97
N GLU A 98 31.26 -18.21 -12.94
CA GLU A 98 30.94 -18.04 -14.35
C GLU A 98 29.73 -18.88 -14.76
N GLY A 99 28.82 -18.30 -15.57
CA GLY A 99 27.59 -18.96 -16.00
C GLY A 99 26.49 -19.05 -14.94
N SER A 100 26.71 -18.52 -13.72
CA SER A 100 25.65 -18.46 -12.69
C SER A 100 24.56 -17.48 -13.10
N ARG A 101 23.31 -17.73 -12.62
CA ARG A 101 22.15 -16.88 -12.86
C ARG A 101 21.39 -16.60 -11.58
N PRO A 102 20.66 -15.47 -11.50
CA PRO A 102 19.78 -15.20 -10.37
C PRO A 102 18.67 -16.26 -10.24
N MET A 103 18.32 -16.61 -9.01
CA MET A 103 17.21 -17.55 -8.76
C MET A 103 15.86 -16.95 -9.13
N SER A 104 15.07 -17.69 -9.90
CA SER A 104 13.69 -17.36 -10.23
C SER A 104 12.70 -17.84 -9.15
N PHE A 105 11.42 -17.47 -9.31
CA PHE A 105 10.33 -18.05 -8.49
C PHE A 105 10.26 -19.58 -8.62
N PHE A 106 10.45 -20.12 -9.82
CA PHE A 106 10.38 -21.57 -10.06
C PHE A 106 11.51 -22.33 -9.36
N ASP A 107 12.73 -21.76 -9.36
CA ASP A 107 13.88 -22.35 -8.67
C ASP A 107 13.63 -22.43 -7.16
N THR A 108 13.14 -21.31 -6.54
CA THR A 108 12.79 -21.27 -5.12
C THR A 108 11.64 -22.20 -4.78
N SER A 109 10.63 -22.32 -5.65
CA SER A 109 9.49 -23.23 -5.46
C SER A 109 9.91 -24.70 -5.51
N LYS A 110 10.84 -25.06 -6.40
CA LYS A 110 11.42 -26.40 -6.46
C LYS A 110 12.26 -26.70 -5.21
N ALA A 111 13.12 -25.76 -4.80
CA ALA A 111 13.96 -25.88 -3.64
C ALA A 111 13.17 -25.93 -2.30
N LEU A 112 11.95 -25.39 -2.24
CA LEU A 112 11.09 -25.47 -1.06
C LEU A 112 10.80 -26.93 -0.63
N THR A 113 10.72 -27.86 -1.59
CA THR A 113 10.48 -29.27 -1.30
C THR A 113 11.66 -29.89 -0.56
N ALA A 114 12.89 -29.57 -0.94
CA ALA A 114 14.10 -29.98 -0.26
C ALA A 114 14.18 -29.33 1.14
N LEU A 115 13.99 -28.01 1.22
CA LEU A 115 13.98 -27.27 2.48
C LEU A 115 13.02 -27.89 3.51
N LYS A 116 11.82 -28.28 3.11
CA LYS A 116 10.84 -28.91 4.00
C LYS A 116 11.33 -30.25 4.55
N LYS A 117 12.12 -31.01 3.80
CA LYS A 117 12.69 -32.30 4.24
C LYS A 117 13.88 -32.11 5.16
N GLU A 118 14.70 -31.11 4.89
CA GLU A 118 15.96 -30.83 5.59
C GLU A 118 15.73 -30.05 6.90
N THR A 119 14.64 -29.26 6.98
CA THR A 119 14.35 -28.47 8.18
C THR A 119 13.73 -29.35 9.26
N VAL A 120 14.58 -29.84 10.15
CA VAL A 120 14.23 -30.71 11.28
C VAL A 120 14.47 -29.93 12.58
N GLY A 121 13.51 -29.97 13.52
CA GLY A 121 13.66 -29.41 14.86
C GLY A 121 14.52 -30.27 15.76
N GLU A 122 14.86 -29.79 16.94
CA GLU A 122 15.63 -30.52 17.96
C GLU A 122 14.93 -31.86 18.39
N ASP A 123 13.61 -31.87 18.26
CA ASP A 123 12.73 -33.02 18.52
C ASP A 123 12.66 -34.01 17.35
N GLY A 124 13.45 -33.86 16.29
CA GLY A 124 13.43 -34.68 15.09
C GLY A 124 12.22 -34.42 14.16
N ARG A 125 11.35 -33.47 14.48
CA ARG A 125 10.12 -33.14 13.73
C ARG A 125 10.38 -32.19 12.59
N ARG A 126 9.81 -32.45 11.41
CA ARG A 126 9.85 -31.60 10.23
C ARG A 126 8.76 -30.52 10.32
N TRP A 127 8.97 -29.50 11.15
CA TRP A 127 7.97 -28.51 11.54
C TRP A 127 7.40 -27.65 10.41
N LEU A 128 8.06 -27.54 9.24
CA LEU A 128 7.50 -26.87 8.07
C LEU A 128 6.27 -27.57 7.49
N TYR A 129 6.06 -28.87 7.79
CA TYR A 129 4.85 -29.60 7.38
C TYR A 129 3.62 -29.26 8.23
N ASP A 130 3.79 -28.63 9.38
CA ASP A 130 2.69 -28.17 10.23
C ASP A 130 1.94 -27.01 9.61
N ALA A 131 2.63 -26.19 8.82
CA ALA A 131 2.01 -25.08 8.09
C ALA A 131 1.16 -25.57 6.91
N ASP A 132 0.32 -24.68 6.40
CA ASP A 132 -0.36 -24.88 5.13
C ASP A 132 0.64 -24.82 3.97
N ALA A 133 0.62 -25.86 3.11
CA ALA A 133 1.55 -25.94 1.98
C ALA A 133 1.40 -24.77 1.01
N THR A 134 0.15 -24.31 0.78
CA THR A 134 -0.10 -23.17 -0.10
C THR A 134 0.39 -21.87 0.52
N ALA A 135 0.34 -21.73 1.86
CA ALA A 135 0.87 -20.57 2.55
C ALA A 135 2.38 -20.39 2.36
N LEU A 136 3.12 -21.51 2.38
CA LEU A 136 4.57 -21.49 2.11
C LEU A 136 4.86 -21.06 0.66
N VAL A 137 4.12 -21.58 -0.32
CA VAL A 137 4.25 -21.16 -1.74
C VAL A 137 3.89 -19.69 -1.92
N TYR A 138 2.84 -19.20 -1.25
CA TYR A 138 2.50 -17.75 -1.29
C TYR A 138 3.59 -16.88 -0.67
N SER A 139 4.36 -17.36 0.31
CA SER A 139 5.52 -16.63 0.82
C SER A 139 6.57 -16.38 -0.25
N LEU A 140 6.81 -17.37 -1.14
CA LEU A 140 7.69 -17.23 -2.29
C LEU A 140 7.13 -16.27 -3.35
N ARG A 141 5.82 -16.33 -3.60
CA ARG A 141 5.14 -15.37 -4.51
C ARG A 141 5.26 -13.94 -3.99
N HIS A 142 5.14 -13.73 -2.68
CA HIS A 142 5.32 -12.42 -2.06
C HIS A 142 6.77 -11.93 -2.18
N LEU A 143 7.75 -12.81 -2.04
CA LEU A 143 9.16 -12.48 -2.26
C LEU A 143 9.40 -12.11 -3.74
N ASP A 144 8.87 -12.87 -4.67
CA ASP A 144 8.97 -12.59 -6.11
C ASP A 144 8.32 -11.24 -6.47
N ALA A 145 7.13 -10.95 -5.93
CA ALA A 145 6.47 -9.66 -6.10
C ALA A 145 7.29 -8.50 -5.52
N ALA A 146 7.96 -8.71 -4.37
CA ALA A 146 8.84 -7.71 -3.77
C ALA A 146 10.03 -7.39 -4.69
N TYR A 147 10.67 -8.40 -5.29
CA TYR A 147 11.73 -8.19 -6.29
C TYR A 147 11.22 -7.53 -7.58
N LYS A 148 10.07 -7.94 -8.10
CA LYS A 148 9.45 -7.27 -9.27
C LYS A 148 9.19 -5.79 -9.02
N ASN A 149 8.67 -5.45 -7.83
CA ASN A 149 8.46 -4.07 -7.42
C ASN A 149 9.77 -3.30 -7.25
N PHE A 150 10.81 -3.92 -6.71
CA PHE A 150 12.14 -3.35 -6.60
C PHE A 150 12.71 -2.99 -7.99
N PHE A 151 12.78 -3.96 -8.91
CA PHE A 151 13.30 -3.73 -10.26
C PHE A 151 12.47 -2.73 -11.07
N ARG A 152 11.15 -2.72 -10.90
CA ARG A 152 10.30 -1.70 -11.53
C ARG A 152 10.68 -0.29 -11.07
N ARG A 153 10.90 -0.08 -9.77
CA ARG A 153 11.32 1.23 -9.23
C ARG A 153 12.72 1.61 -9.70
N VAL A 154 13.65 0.66 -9.79
CA VAL A 154 14.99 0.89 -10.37
C VAL A 154 14.86 1.40 -11.80
N LYS A 155 14.06 0.75 -12.64
CA LYS A 155 13.83 1.17 -14.04
C LYS A 155 13.17 2.55 -14.16
N GLN A 156 12.24 2.87 -13.27
CA GLN A 156 11.51 4.15 -13.28
C GLN A 156 12.33 5.30 -12.69
N ALA A 157 13.50 5.05 -12.12
CA ALA A 157 14.34 6.03 -11.42
C ALA A 157 13.58 6.91 -10.39
N SER A 158 12.41 6.47 -9.92
CA SER A 158 11.50 7.21 -9.06
C SER A 158 11.90 7.11 -7.56
N GLY A 159 13.09 7.62 -7.21
CA GLY A 159 13.59 7.63 -5.84
C GLY A 159 14.17 6.29 -5.35
N PRO A 160 14.40 6.10 -4.04
CA PRO A 160 15.04 4.89 -3.51
C PRO A 160 14.19 3.64 -3.79
N ALA A 161 14.77 2.70 -4.53
CA ALA A 161 14.07 1.52 -5.03
C ALA A 161 13.56 0.59 -3.92
N GLY A 162 14.18 0.59 -2.72
CA GLY A 162 13.79 -0.21 -1.57
C GLY A 162 13.94 -1.72 -1.81
N HIS A 163 15.15 -2.26 -1.59
CA HIS A 163 15.43 -3.70 -1.67
C HIS A 163 14.52 -4.50 -0.73
N PRO A 164 14.10 -5.73 -1.07
CA PRO A 164 13.38 -6.61 -0.17
C PRO A 164 14.12 -6.78 1.16
N LYS A 165 13.40 -6.75 2.29
CA LYS A 165 13.99 -6.84 3.63
C LYS A 165 13.58 -8.14 4.32
N PHE A 166 14.46 -8.64 5.19
CA PHE A 166 14.13 -9.76 6.08
C PHE A 166 12.94 -9.40 6.98
N LYS A 167 12.01 -10.34 7.10
CA LYS A 167 10.86 -10.21 7.99
C LYS A 167 11.28 -10.52 9.43
N SER A 168 10.91 -9.63 10.35
CA SER A 168 11.18 -9.78 11.77
C SER A 168 10.05 -10.50 12.50
N ARG A 169 10.36 -11.18 13.61
CA ARG A 169 9.34 -11.68 14.55
C ARG A 169 8.54 -10.54 15.20
N ARG A 170 9.13 -9.34 15.23
CA ARG A 170 8.52 -8.13 15.82
C ARG A 170 7.68 -7.33 14.83
N ASP A 171 7.45 -7.85 13.62
CA ASP A 171 6.59 -7.18 12.64
C ASP A 171 5.20 -6.99 13.21
N ALA A 172 4.66 -5.79 13.06
CA ALA A 172 3.41 -5.38 13.70
C ALA A 172 2.20 -6.18 13.23
N HIS A 173 2.23 -6.70 11.99
CA HIS A 173 1.10 -7.38 11.35
C HIS A 173 1.54 -8.64 10.60
N PRO A 174 1.92 -9.72 11.33
CA PRO A 174 2.25 -10.99 10.68
C PRO A 174 1.03 -11.51 9.91
N SER A 175 1.28 -12.07 8.73
CA SER A 175 0.23 -12.58 7.86
C SER A 175 0.70 -13.79 7.07
N PHE A 176 -0.24 -14.65 6.68
CA PHE A 176 -0.04 -15.71 5.72
C PHE A 176 -1.21 -15.75 4.73
N THR A 177 -0.94 -16.20 3.50
CA THR A 177 -1.93 -16.29 2.43
C THR A 177 -2.11 -17.74 2.02
N ILE A 178 -3.35 -18.17 1.84
CA ILE A 178 -3.73 -19.50 1.38
C ILE A 178 -4.50 -19.41 0.06
N ALA A 179 -4.49 -20.50 -0.71
CA ALA A 179 -5.13 -20.54 -2.02
C ALA A 179 -6.67 -20.72 -1.97
N LYS A 180 -7.19 -21.34 -0.92
CA LYS A 180 -8.60 -21.72 -0.85
C LYS A 180 -9.19 -21.41 0.52
N CYS A 181 -10.37 -20.81 0.54
CA CYS A 181 -11.24 -20.74 1.71
C CYS A 181 -12.70 -20.76 1.23
N LYS A 182 -13.62 -21.06 2.13
CA LYS A 182 -15.06 -20.91 1.92
C LYS A 182 -15.58 -19.88 2.91
N VAL A 183 -16.45 -19.00 2.47
CA VAL A 183 -17.16 -18.06 3.35
C VAL A 183 -18.59 -18.59 3.47
N VAL A 184 -18.99 -18.90 4.69
CA VAL A 184 -20.33 -19.38 5.04
C VAL A 184 -20.93 -18.36 5.99
N ASP A 185 -22.21 -18.42 6.25
CA ASP A 185 -22.86 -17.49 7.15
C ASP A 185 -22.21 -17.52 8.55
N GLY A 186 -21.72 -16.37 8.99
CA GLY A 186 -21.04 -16.23 10.29
C GLY A 186 -19.63 -16.83 10.42
N CYS A 187 -19.11 -17.54 9.40
CA CYS A 187 -17.83 -18.25 9.47
C CYS A 187 -17.01 -18.16 8.18
N VAL A 188 -15.69 -18.33 8.34
CA VAL A 188 -14.78 -18.60 7.21
C VAL A 188 -14.12 -19.97 7.46
N VAL A 189 -14.29 -20.89 6.50
CA VAL A 189 -13.70 -22.23 6.57
C VAL A 189 -12.31 -22.20 5.95
N LEU A 190 -11.30 -22.51 6.75
CA LEU A 190 -9.89 -22.53 6.35
C LEU A 190 -9.36 -23.97 6.35
N PRO A 191 -8.47 -24.34 5.42
CA PRO A 191 -7.79 -25.62 5.45
C PRO A 191 -7.09 -25.82 6.80
N LYS A 192 -7.18 -27.02 7.37
CA LYS A 192 -6.60 -27.42 8.66
C LYS A 192 -7.11 -26.66 9.90
N ALA A 193 -7.61 -25.43 9.78
CA ALA A 193 -8.16 -24.65 10.90
C ALA A 193 -9.67 -24.85 11.07
N GLY A 194 -10.36 -25.42 10.06
CA GLY A 194 -11.81 -25.59 10.09
C GLY A 194 -12.59 -24.27 10.04
N GLU A 195 -13.73 -24.25 10.70
CA GLU A 195 -14.63 -23.10 10.76
C GLU A 195 -14.13 -22.06 11.75
N VAL A 196 -13.77 -20.88 11.25
CA VAL A 196 -13.36 -19.74 12.06
C VAL A 196 -14.49 -18.73 12.09
N LYS A 197 -15.02 -18.42 13.28
CA LYS A 197 -16.07 -17.42 13.45
C LYS A 197 -15.66 -16.08 12.85
N ALA A 198 -16.54 -15.48 12.04
CA ALA A 198 -16.27 -14.25 11.31
C ALA A 198 -17.45 -13.28 11.37
N LYS A 199 -17.16 -11.98 11.30
CA LYS A 199 -18.21 -10.95 11.11
C LYS A 199 -18.35 -10.67 9.61
N ILE A 200 -19.29 -11.38 8.98
CA ILE A 200 -19.62 -11.18 7.56
C ILE A 200 -20.60 -10.00 7.47
N HIS A 201 -20.10 -8.85 7.04
CA HIS A 201 -20.92 -7.61 6.93
C HIS A 201 -21.47 -7.38 5.53
N ARG A 202 -21.00 -8.13 4.55
CA ARG A 202 -21.53 -8.20 3.18
C ARG A 202 -21.28 -9.59 2.58
N PRO A 203 -22.20 -10.14 1.79
CA PRO A 203 -22.00 -11.42 1.15
C PRO A 203 -20.82 -11.37 0.17
N LEU A 204 -20.11 -12.49 0.08
CA LEU A 204 -19.02 -12.66 -0.88
C LEU A 204 -19.60 -12.93 -2.26
N GLN A 205 -19.15 -12.21 -3.26
CA GLN A 205 -19.50 -12.39 -4.67
C GLN A 205 -18.24 -12.67 -5.48
N GLY A 206 -18.32 -13.57 -6.44
CA GLY A 206 -17.21 -13.98 -7.29
C GLY A 206 -16.48 -15.24 -6.77
N GLU A 207 -15.53 -15.71 -7.56
CA GLU A 207 -14.73 -16.90 -7.28
C GLU A 207 -13.52 -16.57 -6.38
N VAL A 208 -13.34 -17.32 -5.31
CA VAL A 208 -12.21 -17.12 -4.38
C VAL A 208 -10.89 -17.52 -5.04
N VAL A 209 -9.95 -16.58 -5.10
CA VAL A 209 -8.59 -16.79 -5.61
C VAL A 209 -7.59 -17.05 -4.48
N SER A 210 -7.71 -16.31 -3.39
CA SER A 210 -6.83 -16.44 -2.22
C SER A 210 -7.43 -15.78 -1.00
N ALA A 211 -6.95 -16.19 0.18
CA ALA A 211 -7.31 -15.54 1.43
C ALA A 211 -6.06 -15.26 2.26
N THR A 212 -5.96 -14.05 2.82
CA THR A 212 -4.85 -13.63 3.66
C THR A 212 -5.33 -13.41 5.08
N VAL A 213 -4.86 -14.24 6.00
CA VAL A 213 -5.08 -14.07 7.45
C VAL A 213 -4.01 -13.14 7.99
N THR A 214 -4.44 -12.14 8.76
CA THR A 214 -3.55 -11.16 9.38
C THR A 214 -3.84 -11.03 10.88
N MET A 215 -2.81 -10.97 11.70
CA MET A 215 -2.92 -10.57 13.08
C MET A 215 -2.82 -9.06 13.16
N ASP A 216 -3.96 -8.39 13.38
CA ASP A 216 -4.05 -6.92 13.45
C ASP A 216 -3.55 -6.37 14.79
N ILE A 217 -3.79 -7.12 15.90
CA ILE A 217 -3.33 -6.76 17.24
C ILE A 217 -2.80 -8.01 17.93
N GLU A 218 -1.56 -7.91 18.41
CA GLU A 218 -0.88 -9.00 19.11
C GLU A 218 -1.60 -9.39 20.43
N PRO A 219 -1.72 -10.69 20.73
CA PRO A 219 -2.19 -11.17 22.03
C PRO A 219 -1.32 -10.64 23.18
N THR A 220 -1.95 -10.44 24.35
CA THR A 220 -1.26 -10.13 25.60
C THR A 220 -1.73 -11.10 26.68
N PRO A 221 -1.01 -11.23 27.84
CA PRO A 221 -1.44 -12.15 28.90
C PRO A 221 -2.88 -11.91 29.39
N ARG A 222 -3.36 -10.64 29.41
CA ARG A 222 -4.73 -10.28 29.78
C ARG A 222 -5.73 -10.38 28.64
N HIS A 223 -5.26 -10.41 27.41
CA HIS A 223 -6.06 -10.44 26.20
C HIS A 223 -5.50 -11.45 25.22
N PRO A 224 -5.56 -12.75 25.55
CA PRO A 224 -4.97 -13.81 24.74
C PRO A 224 -5.67 -13.98 23.39
N GLU A 225 -6.87 -13.43 23.23
CA GLU A 225 -7.64 -13.48 22.00
C GLU A 225 -7.00 -12.70 20.85
N GLY A 226 -6.21 -11.63 21.11
CA GLY A 226 -5.67 -10.76 20.08
C GLY A 226 -6.74 -10.11 19.18
N ALA A 227 -6.36 -9.70 17.98
CA ALA A 227 -7.32 -9.30 16.95
C ALA A 227 -6.84 -9.80 15.58
N TYR A 228 -7.73 -10.44 14.84
CA TYR A 228 -7.43 -11.03 13.54
C TYR A 228 -8.43 -10.60 12.48
N SER A 229 -7.96 -10.52 11.26
CA SER A 229 -8.79 -10.29 10.07
C SER A 229 -8.38 -11.23 8.94
N ILE A 230 -9.31 -11.46 8.03
CA ILE A 230 -9.06 -12.18 6.79
C ILE A 230 -9.46 -11.31 5.60
N ALA A 231 -8.57 -11.20 4.62
CA ALA A 231 -8.86 -10.58 3.34
C ALA A 231 -9.02 -11.68 2.29
N VAL A 232 -10.23 -11.84 1.78
CA VAL A 232 -10.59 -12.82 0.75
C VAL A 232 -10.58 -12.10 -0.60
N ASN A 233 -9.69 -12.52 -1.49
CA ASN A 233 -9.60 -11.99 -2.84
C ASN A 233 -10.41 -12.87 -3.78
N VAL A 234 -11.24 -12.24 -4.58
CA VAL A 234 -12.09 -12.89 -5.58
C VAL A 234 -11.83 -12.34 -6.97
N LYS A 235 -12.11 -13.14 -7.98
CA LYS A 235 -12.22 -12.75 -9.39
C LYS A 235 -13.66 -12.94 -9.86
N GLU A 236 -13.98 -12.40 -11.04
CA GLU A 236 -15.29 -12.53 -11.67
C GLU A 236 -16.44 -12.05 -10.77
N ALA A 237 -16.18 -11.09 -9.89
CA ALA A 237 -17.24 -10.43 -9.16
C ALA A 237 -18.10 -9.59 -10.14
N PRO A 238 -19.44 -9.64 -10.03
CA PRO A 238 -20.32 -8.90 -10.92
C PRO A 238 -20.06 -7.40 -10.82
N PHE A 239 -20.24 -6.69 -11.92
CA PHE A 239 -20.26 -5.23 -11.89
C PHE A 239 -21.55 -4.79 -11.19
N GLU A 240 -21.43 -3.80 -10.31
CA GLU A 240 -22.60 -3.13 -9.75
C GLU A 240 -23.26 -2.28 -10.86
N GLU A 241 -24.58 -2.35 -10.96
CA GLU A 241 -25.32 -1.42 -11.80
C GLU A 241 -25.32 -0.05 -11.12
N TYR A 242 -24.66 0.91 -11.75
CA TYR A 242 -24.66 2.30 -11.29
C TYR A 242 -25.81 3.02 -12.00
N ARG A 243 -26.68 3.68 -11.21
CA ARG A 243 -27.71 4.57 -11.78
C ARG A 243 -27.06 5.65 -12.62
N ALA A 244 -27.79 6.19 -13.59
CA ALA A 244 -27.38 7.39 -14.30
C ALA A 244 -27.05 8.50 -13.27
N PRO A 245 -25.98 9.26 -13.46
CA PRO A 245 -25.63 10.34 -12.54
C PRO A 245 -26.61 11.50 -12.69
N GLU A 246 -26.96 12.12 -11.58
CA GLU A 246 -27.82 13.31 -11.58
C GLU A 246 -27.03 14.58 -11.97
N GLY A 247 -25.74 14.63 -11.60
CA GLY A 247 -24.82 15.74 -11.89
C GLY A 247 -24.00 15.52 -13.15
N GLY A 248 -23.58 16.60 -13.76
CA GLY A 248 -22.65 16.64 -14.90
C GLY A 248 -21.22 16.28 -14.51
N ALA A 249 -20.25 17.03 -15.02
CA ALA A 249 -18.84 16.92 -14.66
C ALA A 249 -18.52 17.73 -13.41
N VAL A 250 -17.60 17.25 -12.58
CA VAL A 250 -17.14 17.92 -11.37
C VAL A 250 -15.60 17.95 -11.29
N GLY A 251 -15.05 19.12 -10.94
CA GLY A 251 -13.64 19.30 -10.59
C GLY A 251 -13.44 19.18 -9.08
N VAL A 252 -12.39 18.49 -8.66
CA VAL A 252 -12.13 18.20 -7.25
C VAL A 252 -10.75 18.71 -6.85
N THR A 253 -10.68 19.52 -5.80
CA THR A 253 -9.43 19.89 -5.12
C THR A 253 -9.37 19.34 -3.71
N MET A 254 -8.15 19.11 -3.22
CA MET A 254 -7.91 18.55 -1.89
C MET A 254 -7.03 19.48 -1.06
N GLY A 255 -7.17 19.44 0.27
CA GLY A 255 -6.38 20.26 1.18
C GLY A 255 -6.35 19.74 2.61
N LEU A 256 -5.56 20.40 3.46
CA LEU A 256 -5.39 20.00 4.86
C LEU A 256 -6.45 20.60 5.79
N GLU A 257 -7.04 21.72 5.41
CA GLU A 257 -8.09 22.40 6.21
C GLU A 257 -9.48 22.03 5.71
N ARG A 258 -9.72 22.21 4.43
CA ARG A 258 -10.87 21.68 3.71
C ARG A 258 -10.39 20.48 2.91
N TRP A 259 -10.84 19.31 3.33
CA TRP A 259 -10.28 18.03 2.87
C TRP A 259 -10.55 17.78 1.39
N ILE A 260 -11.81 17.93 0.97
CA ILE A 260 -12.25 17.86 -0.42
C ILE A 260 -13.14 19.07 -0.68
N VAL A 261 -12.90 19.79 -1.79
CA VAL A 261 -13.73 20.89 -2.28
C VAL A 261 -14.03 20.64 -3.74
N THR A 262 -15.29 20.72 -4.12
CA THR A 262 -15.77 20.47 -5.47
C THR A 262 -16.08 21.79 -6.21
N SER A 263 -16.18 21.74 -7.54
CA SER A 263 -16.48 22.89 -8.39
C SER A 263 -17.93 23.37 -8.29
N ASP A 264 -18.83 22.56 -7.75
CA ASP A 264 -20.21 22.90 -7.42
C ASP A 264 -20.37 23.50 -6.00
N GLY A 265 -19.26 23.67 -5.27
CA GLY A 265 -19.21 24.36 -3.99
C GLY A 265 -19.34 23.45 -2.77
N GLU A 266 -19.42 22.13 -2.95
CA GLU A 266 -19.47 21.21 -1.82
C GLU A 266 -18.13 21.14 -1.10
N VAL A 267 -18.15 21.13 0.23
CA VAL A 267 -16.97 21.00 1.09
C VAL A 267 -17.11 19.81 2.01
N ARG A 268 -16.23 18.83 1.88
CA ARG A 268 -16.18 17.67 2.74
C ARG A 268 -15.00 17.75 3.72
N GLN A 269 -15.26 17.38 4.97
CA GLN A 269 -14.28 17.39 6.05
C GLN A 269 -13.99 15.96 6.52
N LEU A 270 -12.77 15.74 7.04
CA LEU A 270 -12.49 14.51 7.78
C LEU A 270 -13.31 14.48 9.09
N PRO A 271 -13.82 13.32 9.51
CA PRO A 271 -14.60 13.19 10.73
C PRO A 271 -13.84 13.74 11.95
N GLU A 272 -14.49 14.59 12.75
CA GLU A 272 -13.88 15.22 13.94
C GLU A 272 -13.42 14.19 14.99
N GLU A 273 -14.02 13.00 14.98
CA GLU A 273 -13.58 11.89 15.83
C GLU A 273 -12.10 11.58 15.66
N ILE A 274 -11.55 11.75 14.45
CA ILE A 274 -10.12 11.54 14.18
C ILE A 274 -9.27 12.48 15.05
N LYS A 275 -9.58 13.77 15.11
CA LYS A 275 -8.84 14.75 15.91
C LYS A 275 -8.88 14.41 17.41
N ARG A 276 -10.02 13.90 17.90
CA ARG A 276 -10.18 13.46 19.30
C ARG A 276 -9.30 12.24 19.59
N LEU A 277 -9.32 11.25 18.69
CA LEU A 277 -8.52 10.03 18.82
C LEU A 277 -7.02 10.30 18.67
N GLU A 278 -6.60 11.24 17.83
CA GLU A 278 -5.20 11.64 17.71
C GLU A 278 -4.66 12.25 19.02
N ARG A 279 -5.43 13.14 19.66
CA ARG A 279 -5.07 13.67 20.99
C ARG A 279 -4.99 12.55 22.05
N GLN A 280 -5.88 11.56 21.98
CA GLN A 280 -5.83 10.39 22.85
C GLN A 280 -4.59 9.54 22.55
N LEU A 281 -4.30 9.29 21.26
CA LEU A 281 -3.13 8.52 20.81
C LEU A 281 -1.83 9.13 21.34
N GLU A 282 -1.67 10.44 21.22
CA GLU A 282 -0.48 11.14 21.69
C GLU A 282 -0.26 10.97 23.20
N ARG A 283 -1.33 11.08 24.00
CA ARG A 283 -1.26 10.83 25.45
C ARG A 283 -0.85 9.39 25.76
N GLU A 284 -1.44 8.41 25.07
CA GLU A 284 -1.13 7.01 25.31
C GLU A 284 0.27 6.61 24.80
N GLN A 285 0.77 7.24 23.75
CA GLN A 285 2.16 7.08 23.28
C GLN A 285 3.17 7.65 24.30
N ARG A 286 2.88 8.83 24.89
CA ARG A 286 3.72 9.38 25.99
C ARG A 286 3.74 8.45 27.20
N ARG A 287 2.61 7.80 27.53
CA ARG A 287 2.55 6.78 28.60
C ARG A 287 3.35 5.54 28.24
N LEU A 288 3.30 5.10 26.97
CA LEU A 288 4.06 3.96 26.48
C LEU A 288 5.56 4.20 26.57
N SER A 289 6.04 5.38 26.17
CA SER A 289 7.47 5.73 26.19
C SER A 289 8.08 5.74 27.59
N ARG A 290 7.26 5.94 28.63
CA ARG A 290 7.69 5.92 30.06
C ARG A 290 7.73 4.51 30.64
N ARG A 291 7.24 3.49 29.93
CA ARG A 291 7.18 2.10 30.41
C ARG A 291 8.35 1.30 29.85
N GLN A 292 8.80 0.35 30.64
CA GLN A 292 9.89 -0.53 30.23
C GLN A 292 9.43 -1.49 29.14
N GLY A 293 10.03 -1.36 27.95
CA GLY A 293 9.91 -2.33 26.85
C GLY A 293 10.83 -3.54 27.06
N ALA A 294 10.88 -4.40 26.04
CA ALA A 294 11.85 -5.50 26.02
C ALA A 294 13.29 -4.96 25.93
N ARG A 295 14.18 -5.43 26.78
CA ARG A 295 15.64 -5.25 26.67
C ARG A 295 16.26 -6.47 26.01
N LYS A 296 17.53 -6.38 25.62
CA LYS A 296 18.26 -7.52 25.06
C LYS A 296 18.34 -8.64 26.10
N GLY A 297 17.72 -9.80 25.81
CA GLY A 297 17.65 -10.95 26.72
C GLY A 297 16.49 -10.95 27.72
N GLU A 298 15.67 -9.89 27.80
CA GLU A 298 14.54 -9.80 28.73
C GLU A 298 13.19 -9.68 28.01
N ALA A 299 12.13 -10.23 28.61
CA ALA A 299 10.78 -10.04 28.12
C ALA A 299 10.23 -8.63 28.49
N ALA A 300 9.36 -8.09 27.65
CA ALA A 300 8.67 -6.84 27.96
C ALA A 300 7.73 -7.01 29.17
N SER A 301 7.62 -5.96 30.01
CA SER A 301 6.70 -6.00 31.13
C SER A 301 5.23 -6.09 30.69
N ASN A 302 4.38 -6.76 31.47
CA ASN A 302 2.94 -6.85 31.16
C ASN A 302 2.28 -5.46 31.04
N ARG A 303 2.69 -4.49 31.87
CA ARG A 303 2.20 -3.10 31.79
C ARG A 303 2.59 -2.42 30.47
N TYR A 304 3.75 -2.73 29.92
CA TYR A 304 4.17 -2.23 28.61
C TYR A 304 3.34 -2.88 27.49
N LEU A 305 3.13 -4.20 27.52
CA LEU A 305 2.34 -4.93 26.53
C LEU A 305 0.90 -4.42 26.45
N GLU A 306 0.25 -4.22 27.61
CA GLU A 306 -1.10 -3.65 27.70
C GLU A 306 -1.17 -2.23 27.13
N GLN A 307 -0.18 -1.39 27.45
CA GLN A 307 -0.13 -0.04 26.91
C GLN A 307 0.10 -0.02 25.41
N ARG A 308 0.99 -0.88 24.91
CA ARG A 308 1.25 -1.06 23.47
C ARG A 308 -0.02 -1.49 22.73
N ARG A 309 -0.77 -2.44 23.31
CA ARG A 309 -2.07 -2.88 22.77
C ARG A 309 -3.08 -1.73 22.70
N LYS A 310 -3.16 -0.90 23.75
CA LYS A 310 -4.05 0.26 23.78
C LYS A 310 -3.71 1.27 22.67
N VAL A 311 -2.43 1.56 22.47
CA VAL A 311 -1.93 2.41 21.39
C VAL A 311 -2.31 1.82 20.03
N ALA A 312 -2.06 0.53 19.82
CA ALA A 312 -2.39 -0.16 18.57
C ALA A 312 -3.89 -0.12 18.23
N ARG A 313 -4.77 -0.29 19.24
CA ARG A 313 -6.23 -0.19 19.06
C ARG A 313 -6.68 1.21 18.64
N ILE A 314 -6.10 2.26 19.21
CA ILE A 314 -6.44 3.65 18.83
C ILE A 314 -5.96 3.93 17.40
N GLN A 315 -4.74 3.51 17.06
CA GLN A 315 -4.20 3.64 15.70
C GLN A 315 -5.08 2.91 14.66
N ALA A 316 -5.47 1.68 14.95
CA ALA A 316 -6.35 0.91 14.09
C ALA A 316 -7.73 1.58 13.91
N ARG A 317 -8.28 2.17 14.98
CA ARG A 317 -9.56 2.91 14.90
C ARG A 317 -9.44 4.15 14.02
N ILE A 318 -8.39 4.96 14.19
CA ILE A 318 -8.14 6.14 13.34
C ILE A 318 -8.01 5.72 11.87
N ALA A 319 -7.21 4.68 11.58
CA ALA A 319 -7.03 4.18 10.23
C ALA A 319 -8.34 3.70 9.59
N ASN A 320 -9.20 3.00 10.35
CA ASN A 320 -10.48 2.52 9.88
C ASN A 320 -11.46 3.66 9.60
N ILE A 321 -11.56 4.66 10.49
CA ILE A 321 -12.43 5.84 10.28
C ILE A 321 -11.99 6.60 9.04
N ARG A 322 -10.67 6.83 8.88
CA ARG A 322 -10.11 7.52 7.72
C ARG A 322 -10.39 6.76 6.43
N LYS A 323 -10.12 5.45 6.43
CA LYS A 323 -10.40 4.61 5.28
C LYS A 323 -11.88 4.65 4.87
N ASN A 324 -12.78 4.59 5.85
CA ASN A 324 -14.22 4.68 5.60
C ASN A 324 -14.61 6.05 5.03
N ALA A 325 -14.07 7.14 5.58
CA ALA A 325 -14.32 8.50 5.08
C ALA A 325 -13.88 8.65 3.61
N VAL A 326 -12.69 8.14 3.24
CA VAL A 326 -12.21 8.15 1.86
C VAL A 326 -13.14 7.33 0.95
N HIS A 327 -13.52 6.12 1.40
CA HIS A 327 -14.40 5.27 0.61
C HIS A 327 -15.78 5.89 0.36
N ASN A 328 -16.38 6.52 1.38
CA ASN A 328 -17.68 7.16 1.25
C ASN A 328 -17.58 8.38 0.33
N ALA A 329 -16.67 9.30 0.60
CA ALA A 329 -16.50 10.51 -0.20
C ALA A 329 -16.26 10.20 -1.69
N THR A 330 -15.37 9.25 -2.00
CA THR A 330 -15.08 8.88 -3.39
C THR A 330 -16.20 8.08 -4.05
N ALA A 331 -16.99 7.31 -3.29
CA ALA A 331 -18.17 6.60 -3.83
C ALA A 331 -19.31 7.56 -4.16
N GLU A 332 -19.53 8.56 -3.30
CA GLU A 332 -20.54 9.58 -3.51
C GLU A 332 -20.21 10.46 -4.73
N LEU A 333 -18.96 10.95 -4.84
CA LEU A 333 -18.51 11.73 -6.01
C LEU A 333 -18.74 10.99 -7.33
N VAL A 334 -18.38 9.69 -7.41
CA VAL A 334 -18.55 8.89 -8.63
C VAL A 334 -20.01 8.54 -8.89
N ARG A 335 -20.83 8.38 -7.84
CA ARG A 335 -22.26 8.07 -7.97
C ARG A 335 -23.03 9.29 -8.50
N GLU A 336 -22.69 10.47 -8.04
CA GLU A 336 -23.45 11.70 -8.27
C GLU A 336 -23.10 12.38 -9.60
N HIS A 337 -21.88 12.15 -10.16
CA HIS A 337 -21.39 12.87 -11.33
C HIS A 337 -21.06 11.97 -12.51
N ALA A 338 -21.30 12.46 -13.72
CA ALA A 338 -20.96 11.80 -14.98
C ALA A 338 -19.45 11.77 -15.26
N ALA A 339 -18.74 12.79 -14.79
CA ALA A 339 -17.29 12.88 -14.90
C ALA A 339 -16.68 13.49 -13.61
N VAL A 340 -15.54 12.97 -13.16
CA VAL A 340 -14.84 13.46 -11.97
C VAL A 340 -13.39 13.73 -12.32
N TYR A 341 -13.00 14.99 -12.28
CA TYR A 341 -11.64 15.43 -12.57
C TYR A 341 -10.89 15.78 -11.29
N THR A 342 -9.65 15.33 -11.19
CA THR A 342 -8.81 15.57 -10.04
C THR A 342 -7.45 16.11 -10.46
N ARG A 343 -6.66 16.59 -9.50
CA ARG A 343 -5.27 16.94 -9.71
C ARG A 343 -4.36 15.96 -8.96
N ALA A 344 -3.29 15.52 -9.59
CA ALA A 344 -2.26 14.74 -8.93
C ALA A 344 -1.66 15.54 -7.77
N MET A 345 -1.54 14.89 -6.60
CA MET A 345 -1.01 15.50 -5.38
C MET A 345 0.30 14.83 -5.01
N GLY A 346 1.41 15.49 -5.28
CA GLY A 346 2.76 15.04 -4.91
C GLY A 346 2.99 15.08 -3.40
N SER A 347 2.33 14.17 -2.65
CA SER A 347 2.44 14.16 -1.18
C SER A 347 3.90 14.09 -0.69
N LYS A 348 4.79 13.39 -1.40
CA LYS A 348 6.21 13.33 -1.09
C LYS A 348 6.89 14.69 -1.26
N ASP A 349 6.62 15.37 -2.35
CA ASP A 349 7.19 16.67 -2.67
C ASP A 349 6.64 17.73 -1.71
N MET A 350 5.34 17.68 -1.39
CA MET A 350 4.71 18.52 -0.36
C MET A 350 5.37 18.34 1.01
N MET A 351 5.77 17.11 1.40
CA MET A 351 6.46 16.87 2.67
C MET A 351 7.92 17.35 2.64
N GLN A 352 8.60 17.27 1.51
CA GLN A 352 9.97 17.72 1.34
C GLN A 352 10.07 19.24 1.27
N SER A 353 9.12 19.91 0.63
CA SER A 353 9.08 21.38 0.49
C SER A 353 8.77 22.11 1.79
N GLN A 354 8.31 21.43 2.85
CA GLN A 354 8.01 22.06 4.13
C GLN A 354 9.25 22.60 4.81
N LYS A 355 9.29 23.94 4.97
CA LYS A 355 10.34 24.67 5.71
C LYS A 355 9.92 24.85 7.18
N GLY A 356 10.89 25.12 8.05
CA GLY A 356 10.65 25.47 9.45
C GLY A 356 11.18 24.47 10.48
N PRO A 357 11.04 24.76 11.77
CA PRO A 357 11.59 23.95 12.84
C PRO A 357 11.02 22.54 12.85
N GLY A 358 11.85 21.54 13.18
CA GLY A 358 11.56 20.11 13.01
C GLY A 358 10.26 19.60 13.64
N LYS A 359 9.75 20.24 14.71
CA LYS A 359 8.45 19.87 15.32
C LYS A 359 7.26 20.31 14.44
N LYS A 360 7.25 21.56 13.96
CA LYS A 360 6.19 22.08 13.06
C LYS A 360 6.17 21.31 11.75
N ARG A 361 7.33 21.10 11.11
CA ARG A 361 7.45 20.32 9.88
C ARG A 361 6.91 18.89 10.05
N ARG A 362 7.26 18.21 11.14
CA ARG A 362 6.72 16.85 11.40
C ARG A 362 5.21 16.83 11.56
N ALA A 363 4.62 17.84 12.20
CA ALA A 363 3.18 17.95 12.35
C ALA A 363 2.47 18.15 11.01
N ILE A 364 2.98 19.02 10.14
CA ILE A 364 2.44 19.25 8.79
C ILE A 364 2.60 17.97 7.95
N ASN A 365 3.78 17.35 7.93
CA ASN A 365 4.03 16.12 7.18
C ASN A 365 3.09 14.98 7.62
N ARG A 366 2.79 14.88 8.92
CA ARG A 366 1.79 13.94 9.42
C ARG A 366 0.41 14.24 8.85
N ARG A 367 -0.03 15.51 8.85
CA ARG A 367 -1.32 15.92 8.28
C ARG A 367 -1.41 15.62 6.79
N ILE A 368 -0.32 15.83 6.02
CA ILE A 368 -0.25 15.48 4.59
C ILE A 368 -0.41 13.96 4.40
N ALA A 369 0.32 13.15 5.18
CA ALA A 369 0.19 11.70 5.13
C ALA A 369 -1.24 11.24 5.51
N ASP A 370 -1.82 11.90 6.49
CA ASP A 370 -3.15 11.59 7.04
C ASP A 370 -4.28 11.99 6.09
N ALA A 371 -4.09 13.00 5.25
CA ALA A 371 -5.09 13.46 4.27
C ALA A 371 -5.34 12.43 3.14
N SER A 372 -4.43 11.49 2.92
CA SER A 372 -4.60 10.35 1.99
C SER A 372 -4.90 10.76 0.54
N PHE A 373 -4.34 11.87 0.04
CA PHE A 373 -4.62 12.43 -1.29
C PHE A 373 -4.44 11.43 -2.43
N ALA A 374 -3.31 10.71 -2.46
CA ALA A 374 -3.07 9.68 -3.47
C ALA A 374 -4.08 8.53 -3.43
N GLU A 375 -4.58 8.18 -2.24
CA GLU A 375 -5.60 7.15 -2.08
C GLU A 375 -6.97 7.63 -2.57
N ILE A 376 -7.30 8.93 -2.38
CA ILE A 376 -8.53 9.54 -2.93
C ILE A 376 -8.50 9.45 -4.46
N ASN A 377 -7.42 9.94 -5.11
CA ASN A 377 -7.29 9.88 -6.58
C ASN A 377 -7.37 8.45 -7.09
N ARG A 378 -6.62 7.53 -6.47
CA ARG A 378 -6.66 6.12 -6.83
C ARG A 378 -8.07 5.52 -6.71
N GLN A 379 -8.84 5.90 -5.68
CA GLN A 379 -10.19 5.40 -5.49
C GLN A 379 -11.19 6.00 -6.48
N ILE A 380 -11.07 7.28 -6.79
CA ILE A 380 -11.89 7.93 -7.83
C ILE A 380 -11.62 7.25 -9.17
N ALA A 381 -10.36 7.08 -9.56
CA ALA A 381 -9.98 6.46 -10.84
C ALA A 381 -10.64 5.10 -11.05
N TYR A 382 -10.41 4.11 -10.15
CA TYR A 382 -10.97 2.78 -10.37
C TYR A 382 -12.49 2.71 -10.17
N LYS A 383 -13.07 3.58 -9.32
CA LYS A 383 -14.52 3.61 -9.15
C LYS A 383 -15.21 4.24 -10.34
N ALA A 384 -14.62 5.30 -10.94
CA ALA A 384 -15.10 5.90 -12.17
C ALA A 384 -15.07 4.87 -13.31
N GLU A 385 -13.97 4.15 -13.49
CA GLU A 385 -13.86 3.03 -14.44
C GLU A 385 -14.96 1.98 -14.22
N TRP A 386 -15.17 1.53 -12.98
CA TRP A 386 -16.20 0.55 -12.66
C TRP A 386 -17.63 1.04 -12.90
N ALA A 387 -17.86 2.34 -12.73
CA ALA A 387 -19.17 2.96 -12.93
C ALA A 387 -19.40 3.45 -14.35
N GLY A 388 -18.45 3.27 -15.27
CA GLY A 388 -18.51 3.83 -16.62
C GLY A 388 -18.55 5.36 -16.63
N ARG A 389 -17.86 6.01 -15.66
CA ARG A 389 -17.76 7.47 -15.56
C ARG A 389 -16.43 7.95 -16.13
N ARG A 390 -16.43 9.15 -16.69
CA ARG A 390 -15.19 9.79 -17.16
C ARG A 390 -14.33 10.23 -15.97
N HIS A 391 -13.02 10.10 -16.12
CA HIS A 391 -12.04 10.56 -15.14
C HIS A 391 -10.75 10.99 -15.82
N ALA A 392 -10.23 12.14 -15.39
CA ALA A 392 -8.87 12.55 -15.71
C ALA A 392 -8.18 13.11 -14.45
N GLU A 393 -6.91 12.83 -14.33
CA GLU A 393 -6.04 13.35 -13.27
C GLU A 393 -5.04 14.33 -13.90
N LEU A 394 -5.16 15.63 -13.56
CA LEU A 394 -4.28 16.69 -14.02
C LEU A 394 -2.88 16.52 -13.40
N GLU A 395 -1.86 17.03 -14.07
CA GLU A 395 -0.49 17.01 -13.58
C GLU A 395 -0.30 17.76 -12.25
N VAL A 396 0.72 17.37 -11.48
CA VAL A 396 1.05 17.96 -10.16
C VAL A 396 1.29 19.48 -10.25
N LEU A 397 1.92 19.94 -11.33
CA LEU A 397 2.33 21.33 -11.51
C LEU A 397 1.25 22.23 -12.12
N ALA A 398 0.07 21.71 -12.47
CA ALA A 398 -1.02 22.53 -13.00
C ALA A 398 -1.38 23.68 -12.02
N PRO A 399 -1.32 24.96 -12.43
CA PRO A 399 -1.44 26.11 -11.52
C PRO A 399 -2.91 26.44 -11.15
N THR A 400 -3.70 25.40 -10.88
CA THR A 400 -5.15 25.50 -10.70
C THR A 400 -5.60 26.46 -9.59
N ALA A 401 -4.81 26.60 -8.52
CA ALA A 401 -5.14 27.50 -7.41
C ALA A 401 -4.74 28.96 -7.65
N GLN A 402 -3.83 29.21 -8.59
CA GLN A 402 -3.26 30.51 -8.93
C GLN A 402 -3.94 31.17 -10.15
N THR A 403 -4.59 30.38 -10.97
CA THR A 403 -5.30 30.83 -12.16
C THR A 403 -6.68 31.32 -11.77
N CYS A 404 -7.05 32.51 -12.20
CA CYS A 404 -8.40 33.04 -12.04
C CYS A 404 -9.36 32.22 -12.91
N SER A 405 -10.39 31.63 -12.33
CA SER A 405 -11.38 30.83 -13.07
C SER A 405 -12.32 31.67 -13.95
N ASP A 406 -12.30 32.98 -13.81
CA ASP A 406 -13.19 33.85 -14.58
C ASP A 406 -12.47 34.52 -15.78
N CYS A 407 -11.17 34.88 -15.66
CA CYS A 407 -10.44 35.56 -16.74
C CYS A 407 -9.14 34.86 -17.17
N GLY A 408 -8.74 33.79 -16.52
CA GLY A 408 -7.52 33.04 -16.88
C GLY A 408 -6.19 33.65 -16.38
N HIS A 409 -6.19 34.85 -15.76
CA HIS A 409 -4.98 35.47 -15.21
C HIS A 409 -4.32 34.58 -14.16
N VAL A 410 -2.98 34.46 -14.19
CA VAL A 410 -2.20 33.67 -13.26
C VAL A 410 -1.51 34.53 -12.22
N GLU A 411 -2.01 34.53 -10.99
CA GLU A 411 -1.44 35.30 -9.87
C GLU A 411 -0.47 34.44 -9.05
N LYS A 412 0.83 34.67 -9.22
CA LYS A 412 1.89 33.88 -8.59
C LYS A 412 1.98 34.06 -7.07
N SER A 413 1.54 35.19 -6.53
CA SER A 413 1.56 35.49 -5.09
C SER A 413 0.65 34.57 -4.29
N VAL A 414 -0.35 33.95 -4.93
CA VAL A 414 -1.26 32.98 -4.32
C VAL A 414 -0.61 31.61 -4.11
N ALA A 415 0.62 31.41 -4.63
CA ALA A 415 1.33 30.11 -4.58
C ALA A 415 1.68 29.64 -3.16
N ASP A 416 2.01 30.57 -2.26
CA ASP A 416 2.48 30.28 -0.90
C ASP A 416 1.42 29.64 0.04
N GLY A 417 0.14 29.67 -0.37
CA GLY A 417 -0.89 28.83 0.26
C GLY A 417 -1.47 29.37 1.57
N PHE A 418 -1.06 30.58 2.00
CA PHE A 418 -1.50 31.16 3.26
C PHE A 418 -2.88 31.84 3.16
N SER A 419 -3.21 32.46 2.02
CA SER A 419 -4.51 33.10 1.83
C SER A 419 -5.59 32.09 1.45
N GLN A 420 -6.72 32.12 2.16
CA GLN A 420 -7.91 31.36 1.77
C GLN A 420 -8.70 32.04 0.66
N THR A 421 -8.68 33.37 0.65
CA THR A 421 -9.31 34.20 -0.37
C THR A 421 -8.26 35.12 -1.02
N TRP A 422 -8.46 35.48 -2.30
CA TRP A 422 -7.62 36.38 -3.04
C TRP A 422 -8.45 37.15 -4.08
N THR A 423 -8.00 38.34 -4.45
CA THR A 423 -8.63 39.14 -5.48
C THR A 423 -7.78 39.10 -6.73
N CYS A 424 -8.39 38.81 -7.87
CA CYS A 424 -7.71 38.83 -9.15
C CYS A 424 -7.35 40.28 -9.51
N PRO A 425 -6.08 40.62 -9.78
CA PRO A 425 -5.68 41.98 -10.11
C PRO A 425 -6.19 42.44 -11.48
N GLU A 426 -6.49 41.50 -12.39
CA GLU A 426 -6.93 41.78 -13.74
C GLU A 426 -8.44 42.06 -13.83
N CYS A 427 -9.28 41.18 -13.26
CA CYS A 427 -10.74 41.30 -13.36
C CYS A 427 -11.43 41.75 -12.06
N GLY A 428 -10.70 41.95 -10.97
CA GLY A 428 -11.24 42.38 -9.68
C GLY A 428 -12.09 41.31 -8.94
N ARG A 429 -12.25 40.10 -9.48
CA ARG A 429 -13.04 39.07 -8.86
C ARG A 429 -12.36 38.55 -7.59
N VAL A 430 -13.15 38.43 -6.52
CA VAL A 430 -12.70 37.81 -5.27
C VAL A 430 -12.96 36.29 -5.33
N HIS A 431 -11.93 35.49 -5.10
CA HIS A 431 -11.98 34.05 -5.15
C HIS A 431 -11.74 33.42 -3.78
N ASP A 432 -12.52 32.42 -3.46
CA ASP A 432 -12.09 31.35 -2.54
C ASP A 432 -11.05 30.46 -3.27
N ARG A 433 -9.87 30.35 -2.72
CA ARG A 433 -8.74 29.69 -3.37
C ARG A 433 -8.99 28.23 -3.74
N LYS A 434 -9.70 27.48 -2.86
CA LYS A 434 -9.98 26.06 -3.10
C LYS A 434 -11.12 25.87 -4.10
N TYR A 435 -12.16 26.65 -3.98
CA TYR A 435 -13.27 26.63 -4.91
C TYR A 435 -12.83 27.07 -6.32
N ASN A 436 -12.08 28.15 -6.43
CA ASN A 436 -11.46 28.59 -7.69
C ASN A 436 -10.61 27.47 -8.30
N GLY A 437 -9.77 26.84 -7.49
CA GLY A 437 -8.96 25.69 -7.94
C GLY A 437 -9.80 24.53 -8.46
N ALA A 438 -10.95 24.24 -7.84
CA ALA A 438 -11.85 23.17 -8.27
C ALA A 438 -12.50 23.49 -9.63
N ARG A 439 -12.89 24.75 -9.86
CA ARG A 439 -13.40 25.23 -11.16
C ARG A 439 -12.35 25.07 -12.27
N ASN A 440 -11.12 25.45 -12.01
CA ASN A 440 -10.01 25.28 -12.95
C ASN A 440 -9.69 23.79 -13.23
N VAL A 441 -9.83 22.93 -12.23
CA VAL A 441 -9.70 21.46 -12.43
C VAL A 441 -10.81 20.93 -13.32
N LEU A 442 -12.04 21.39 -13.14
CA LEU A 442 -13.17 21.04 -14.00
C LEU A 442 -12.92 21.47 -15.45
N GLU A 443 -12.56 22.73 -15.66
CA GLU A 443 -12.32 23.27 -17.00
C GLU A 443 -11.20 22.54 -17.73
N ALA A 444 -10.07 22.33 -17.06
CA ALA A 444 -8.96 21.57 -17.64
C ALA A 444 -9.31 20.10 -17.92
N GLY A 445 -10.12 19.48 -17.05
CA GLY A 445 -10.59 18.11 -17.27
C GLY A 445 -11.53 17.99 -18.47
N LEU A 446 -12.42 18.95 -18.67
CA LEU A 446 -13.30 19.01 -19.84
C LEU A 446 -12.51 19.19 -21.15
N ARG A 447 -11.42 20.00 -21.13
CA ARG A 447 -10.52 20.14 -22.30
C ARG A 447 -9.84 18.81 -22.65
N ILE A 448 -9.34 18.09 -21.65
CA ILE A 448 -8.73 16.77 -21.86
C ILE A 448 -9.72 15.77 -22.49
N ASP A 449 -10.97 15.80 -22.04
CA ASP A 449 -11.99 14.91 -22.60
C ASP A 449 -12.34 15.30 -24.05
N ALA A 450 -12.44 16.62 -24.37
CA ALA A 450 -12.68 17.09 -25.73
C ALA A 450 -11.52 16.73 -26.68
N GLU A 451 -10.27 16.82 -26.23
CA GLU A 451 -9.09 16.39 -27.00
C GLU A 451 -9.14 14.88 -27.30
N ARG A 452 -9.51 14.05 -26.32
CA ARG A 452 -9.64 12.60 -26.51
C ARG A 452 -10.77 12.20 -27.47
N GLU A 453 -11.87 12.94 -27.46
CA GLU A 453 -12.97 12.71 -28.39
C GLU A 453 -12.59 13.08 -29.83
N HIS A 454 -11.74 14.12 -30.00
CA HIS A 454 -11.22 14.52 -31.30
C HIS A 454 -10.21 13.51 -31.88
N ASP A 455 -9.25 13.08 -31.03
CA ASP A 455 -8.22 12.09 -31.44
C ASP A 455 -8.82 10.67 -31.69
N GLY A 456 -9.94 10.34 -31.07
CA GLY A 456 -10.64 9.07 -31.28
C GLY A 456 -11.54 9.05 -32.54
N GLY A 457 -11.87 10.21 -33.10
CA GLY A 457 -12.69 10.34 -34.30
C GLY A 457 -11.92 10.14 -35.63
N ASP A 458 -10.59 10.22 -35.58
CA ASP A 458 -9.73 10.06 -36.79
C ASP A 458 -9.27 8.61 -37.02
N ALA A 459 -9.78 7.66 -36.24
CA ALA A 459 -9.37 6.23 -36.28
C ALA A 459 -10.46 5.26 -36.78
N GLU A 460 -11.53 5.75 -37.44
CA GLU A 460 -12.52 4.92 -38.13
C GLU A 460 -12.36 4.93 -39.66
#